data_c2e15d4c1723e8b6f886ff7504fbd16a
#
_entry.id   c2e15d4c1723e8b6f886ff7504fbd16a
#
_cell.length_a   1.000
_cell.length_b   1.000
_cell.length_c   1.000
_cell.angle_alpha   90.00
_cell.angle_beta   90.00
_cell.angle_gamma   90.00
#
_symmetry.space_group_name_H-M   'P 1'
#
loop_
_entity.id
_entity.type
_entity.pdbx_description
1 polymer ?
#
loop_
_entity_poly.entity_id
_entity_poly.type
_entity_poly.pdbx_seq_one_letter_code
_entity_poly.pdbx_strand_id
1 'polypeptide(L)' 'MDTYQELYFHMFRASEAAIQALEQQNFGQARALLITAQQEAEECYISQEIPTQAEP' A
#
# COMPACT_ATOMS: atom_id res chain seq x y z
N MET A 1 -17.33 3.64 5.66
CA MET A 1 -16.12 4.19 5.18
C MET A 1 -15.83 3.74 3.78
N ASP A 2 -15.33 4.64 2.97
CA ASP A 2 -15.10 4.33 1.60
C ASP A 2 -13.81 3.55 1.45
N THR A 3 -13.85 2.45 0.73
CA THR A 3 -12.70 1.62 0.49
C THR A 3 -11.58 2.40 -0.19
N TYR A 4 -11.93 3.22 -1.15
CA TYR A 4 -10.91 3.98 -1.86
C TYR A 4 -10.28 5.03 -0.97
N GLN A 5 -11.05 5.56 -0.04
CA GLN A 5 -10.53 6.53 0.88
C GLN A 5 -9.53 5.86 1.82
N GLU A 6 -9.83 4.64 2.26
CA GLU A 6 -8.91 3.90 3.12
C GLU A 6 -7.63 3.56 2.38
N LEU A 7 -7.76 3.17 1.11
CA LEU A 7 -6.59 2.86 0.31
C LEU A 7 -5.73 4.10 0.10
N TYR A 8 -6.38 5.23 -0.10
CA TYR A 8 -5.67 6.48 -0.29
C TYR A 8 -4.85 6.79 0.95
N PHE A 9 -5.45 6.70 2.13
CA PHE A 9 -4.73 7.00 3.36
C PHE A 9 -3.60 6.03 3.59
N HIS A 10 -3.83 4.76 3.30
CA HIS A 10 -2.80 3.75 3.48
C HIS A 10 -1.58 4.06 2.60
N MET A 11 -1.82 4.38 1.34
CA MET A 11 -0.73 4.68 0.42
C MET A 11 -0.06 6.00 0.77
N PHE A 12 -0.84 6.97 1.22
CA PHE A 12 -0.28 8.25 1.58
C PHE A 12 0.68 8.10 2.76
N ARG A 13 0.26 7.35 3.78
CA ARG A 13 1.13 7.14 4.94
C ARG A 13 2.38 6.36 4.58
N ALA A 14 2.24 5.38 3.70
CA ALA A 14 3.39 4.62 3.26
C ALA A 14 4.36 5.51 2.51
N SER A 15 3.83 6.42 1.71
CA SER A 15 4.66 7.36 0.96
C SER A 15 5.43 8.27 1.89
N GLU A 16 4.76 8.74 2.94
CA GLU A 16 5.43 9.61 3.89
C GLU A 16 6.54 8.89 4.62
N ALA A 17 6.26 7.65 5.03
CA ALA A 17 7.28 6.86 5.72
C ALA A 17 8.47 6.60 4.81
N ALA A 18 8.20 6.33 3.54
CA ALA A 18 9.26 6.09 2.57
C ALA A 18 10.11 7.34 2.36
N ILE A 19 9.45 8.49 2.31
CA ILE A 19 10.19 9.74 2.13
C ILE A 19 11.10 9.98 3.33
N GLN A 20 10.61 9.73 4.53
CA GLN A 20 11.43 9.89 5.71
C GLN A 20 12.63 8.95 5.69
N ALA A 21 12.41 7.72 5.24
CA ALA A 21 13.49 6.77 5.14
C ALA A 21 14.53 7.23 4.12
N LEU A 22 14.08 7.82 3.03
CA LEU A 22 14.99 8.34 2.03
C LEU A 22 15.81 9.49 2.57
N GLU A 23 15.17 10.35 3.35
CA GLU A 23 15.86 11.48 3.93
C GLU A 23 16.95 11.03 4.89
N GLN A 24 16.78 9.86 5.48
CA GLN A 24 17.77 9.30 6.37
C GLN A 24 18.71 8.39 5.60
N GLN A 25 18.61 8.39 4.30
CA GLN A 25 19.43 7.57 3.40
C GLN A 25 19.24 6.07 3.65
N ASN A 26 18.03 5.72 4.10
CA ASN A 26 17.72 4.33 4.39
C ASN A 26 16.98 3.79 3.19
N PHE A 27 17.68 3.59 2.09
CA PHE A 27 17.06 3.27 0.83
C PHE A 27 16.38 1.90 0.81
N GLY A 28 16.97 0.94 1.45
CA GLY A 28 16.39 -0.41 1.51
C GLY A 28 15.05 -0.38 2.23
N GLN A 29 14.98 0.38 3.32
CA GLN A 29 13.75 0.47 4.07
C GLN A 29 12.68 1.21 3.29
N ALA A 30 13.06 2.28 2.58
CA ALA A 30 12.11 3.03 1.78
C ALA A 30 11.49 2.13 0.72
N ARG A 31 12.32 1.34 0.07
CA ARG A 31 11.84 0.44 -0.96
C ARG A 31 10.92 -0.60 -0.37
N ALA A 32 11.30 -1.18 0.76
CA ALA A 32 10.48 -2.20 1.41
C ALA A 32 9.13 -1.64 1.84
N LEU A 33 9.11 -0.43 2.35
CA LEU A 33 7.86 0.20 2.77
C LEU A 33 6.91 0.36 1.60
N LEU A 34 7.41 0.80 0.47
CA LEU A 34 6.57 0.99 -0.69
C LEU A 34 6.08 -0.33 -1.27
N ILE A 35 6.93 -1.32 -1.32
CA ILE A 35 6.55 -2.62 -1.84
C ILE A 35 5.47 -3.25 -0.96
N THR A 36 5.65 -3.19 0.34
CA THR A 36 4.69 -3.74 1.27
C THR A 36 3.35 -3.03 1.12
N ALA A 37 3.40 -1.69 1.00
CA ALA A 37 2.17 -0.93 0.87
C ALA A 37 1.43 -1.29 -0.40
N GLN A 38 2.14 -1.48 -1.48
CA GLN A 38 1.52 -1.86 -2.73
C GLN A 38 0.85 -3.22 -2.62
N GLN A 39 1.52 -4.16 -1.98
CA GLN A 39 0.97 -5.49 -1.83
C GLN A 39 -0.28 -5.48 -0.97
N GLU A 40 -0.24 -4.73 0.12
CA GLU A 40 -1.38 -4.64 1.00
C GLU A 40 -2.56 -3.94 0.33
N ALA A 41 -2.27 -2.90 -0.42
CA ALA A 41 -3.33 -2.18 -1.12
C ALA A 41 -3.98 -3.07 -2.17
N GLU A 42 -3.17 -3.85 -2.87
CA GLU A 42 -3.68 -4.72 -3.89
C GLU A 42 -4.55 -5.81 -3.28
N GLU A 43 -4.14 -6.39 -2.18
CA GLU A 43 -4.93 -7.41 -1.52
C GLU A 43 -6.26 -6.83 -1.02
N CYS A 44 -6.21 -5.64 -0.49
CA CYS A 44 -7.41 -5.00 0.01
C CYS A 44 -8.38 -4.72 -1.15
N TYR A 45 -7.85 -4.23 -2.24
CA TYR A 45 -8.67 -3.91 -3.40
C TYR A 45 -9.32 -5.16 -3.98
N ILE A 46 -8.53 -6.21 -4.14
CA ILE A 46 -9.03 -7.44 -4.70
C ILE A 46 -10.07 -8.08 -3.80
N SER A 47 -9.82 -8.09 -2.50
CA SER A 47 -10.74 -8.68 -1.57
C SER A 47 -12.10 -8.03 -1.63
N GLN A 48 -12.14 -6.74 -1.86
CA GLN A 48 -13.38 -6.08 -1.88
C GLN A 48 -14.03 -6.12 -3.22
N GLU A 49 -13.25 -6.10 -4.26
CA GLU A 49 -13.79 -6.00 -5.57
C GLU A 49 -14.31 -7.24 -6.08
N ILE A 50 -13.77 -8.34 -5.76
CA ILE A 50 -14.16 -9.51 -6.30
C ILE A 50 -14.57 -10.47 -5.59
N PRO A 51 -15.62 -10.55 -5.36
CA PRO A 51 -16.17 -11.54 -4.61
C PRO A 51 -15.86 -12.76 -5.26
N THR A 52 -15.96 -12.86 -6.31
CA THR A 52 -15.84 -14.07 -6.81
C THR A 52 -14.78 -14.28 -7.53
N GLN A 53 -14.33 -14.23 -7.67
CA GLN A 53 -13.45 -14.48 -8.38
C GLN A 53 -12.78 -15.32 -8.50
N ALA A 54 -12.71 -15.58 -8.31
CA ALA A 54 -12.17 -16.27 -8.36
C ALA A 54 -11.68 -16.77 -9.26
N GLU A 55 -11.54 -16.94 -9.62
CA GLU A 55 -11.09 -17.40 -10.28
C GLU A 55 -10.60 -17.65 -10.79
N PRO A 56 -10.24 -18.05 -11.15
CA PRO A 56 -9.68 -18.52 -11.79
C PRO A 56 -9.49 -19.03 -12.17
#